data_bdae3bee967463231762ffaeb25b8b2d
#
_entry.id   bdae3bee967463231762ffaeb25b8b2d
#
_cell.length_a   1.000
_cell.length_b   1.000
_cell.length_c   1.000
_cell.angle_alpha   90.00
_cell.angle_beta   90.00
_cell.angle_gamma   90.00
#
_symmetry.space_group_name_H-M   'P 1'
#
loop_
_entity.id
_entity.type
_entity.pdbx_description
1 polymer ?
#
loop_
_entity_poly.entity_id
_entity_poly.type
_entity_poly.pdbx_seq_one_letter_code
_entity_poly.pdbx_strand_id
1 'polypeptide(L)'
;SPKVAEVLPVLYLRGLSTGDFREALPILLGKEASGLSPSTICRLTNAWSTEYEQFRKQDLLEKRYVYVWADGVHFNIRLEDDRLCTLVIIGVLPDGTKELIAVEDGYRESTESWVFVLRDLKHRGMKPPLVAVGDGALGFWAAVRDVWPETREQRCWVHRLARVLDKLPKRLQAKAKRALH
;
A
#
# COMPACT_ATOMS: atom_id res chain seq x y z
N SER A 1 -4.88 3.13 25.26
CA SER A 1 -6.01 3.77 24.58
C SER A 1 -6.06 3.27 23.15
N PRO A 2 -7.25 2.96 22.57
CA PRO A 2 -7.37 2.53 21.17
C PRO A 2 -6.64 3.47 20.18
N LYS A 3 -6.76 4.78 20.36
CA LYS A 3 -6.10 5.80 19.53
C LYS A 3 -4.57 5.69 19.50
N VAL A 4 -3.95 5.25 20.59
CA VAL A 4 -2.50 5.06 20.66
C VAL A 4 -2.09 3.86 19.81
N ALA A 5 -2.84 2.75 19.88
CA ALA A 5 -2.57 1.57 19.06
C ALA A 5 -2.69 1.84 17.56
N GLU A 6 -3.57 2.76 17.13
CA GLU A 6 -3.72 3.16 15.74
C GLU A 6 -2.60 4.07 15.22
N VAL A 7 -2.03 4.91 16.11
CA VAL A 7 -0.99 5.88 15.72
C VAL A 7 0.43 5.29 15.74
N LEU A 8 0.68 4.32 16.64
CA LEU A 8 2.01 3.71 16.79
C LEU A 8 2.55 3.07 15.51
N PRO A 9 1.78 2.29 14.73
CA PRO A 9 2.26 1.74 13.46
C PRO A 9 2.71 2.83 12.48
N VAL A 10 1.95 3.93 12.41
CA VAL A 10 2.27 5.05 11.50
C VAL A 10 3.59 5.73 11.91
N LEU A 11 3.82 5.91 13.20
CA LEU A 11 5.06 6.52 13.71
C LEU A 11 6.25 5.59 13.52
N TYR A 12 6.08 4.29 13.74
CA TYR A 12 7.11 3.27 13.51
C TYR A 12 7.50 3.20 12.02
N LEU A 13 6.50 3.15 11.13
CA LEU A 13 6.71 3.17 9.68
C LEU A 13 7.37 4.46 9.18
N ARG A 14 7.26 5.56 9.95
CA ARG A 14 7.98 6.82 9.68
C ARG A 14 9.39 6.88 10.27
N GLY A 15 9.92 5.75 10.73
CA GLY A 15 11.31 5.62 11.16
C GLY A 15 11.58 6.10 12.59
N LEU A 16 10.55 6.24 13.43
CA LEU A 16 10.75 6.45 14.86
C LEU A 16 11.26 5.16 15.49
N SER A 17 12.48 5.19 16.04
CA SER A 17 13.02 4.06 16.78
C SER A 17 12.20 3.80 18.06
N THR A 18 12.27 2.59 18.61
CA THR A 18 11.59 2.23 19.86
C THR A 18 11.96 3.15 21.04
N GLY A 19 13.16 3.76 21.01
CA GLY A 19 13.59 4.74 22.01
C GLY A 19 12.93 6.11 21.83
N ASP A 20 12.77 6.57 20.59
CA ASP A 20 12.24 7.88 20.24
C ASP A 20 10.73 7.99 20.53
N PHE A 21 10.01 6.88 20.55
CA PHE A 21 8.60 6.84 20.98
C PHE A 21 8.39 7.40 22.38
N ARG A 22 9.36 7.20 23.27
CA ARG A 22 9.27 7.68 24.64
C ARG A 22 9.23 9.20 24.73
N GLU A 23 9.92 9.90 23.82
CA GLU A 23 9.96 11.36 23.76
C GLU A 23 8.85 11.94 22.87
N ALA A 24 8.54 11.31 21.75
CA ALA A 24 7.58 11.80 20.77
C ALA A 24 6.11 11.65 21.23
N LEU A 25 5.75 10.57 21.91
CA LEU A 25 4.37 10.31 22.30
C LEU A 25 3.77 11.27 23.33
N PRO A 26 4.48 11.71 24.38
CA PRO A 26 3.97 12.75 25.29
C PRO A 26 3.70 14.08 24.59
N ILE A 27 4.48 14.41 23.54
CA ILE A 27 4.30 15.62 22.74
C ILE A 27 3.05 15.53 21.86
N LEU A 28 2.78 14.35 21.28
CA LEU A 28 1.68 14.11 20.35
C LEU A 28 0.35 13.82 21.04
N LEU A 29 0.37 13.14 22.18
CA LEU A 29 -0.80 12.59 22.86
C LEU A 29 -1.06 13.22 24.24
N GLY A 30 -0.22 14.18 24.66
CA GLY A 30 -0.28 14.82 25.98
C GLY A 30 0.43 14.00 27.06
N LYS A 31 0.63 14.64 28.22
CA LYS A 31 1.40 14.09 29.37
C LYS A 31 0.84 12.78 29.96
N GLU A 32 -0.39 12.43 29.64
CA GLU A 32 -1.06 11.19 30.06
C GLU A 32 -0.60 9.93 29.29
N ALA A 33 0.26 10.08 28.26
CA ALA A 33 0.80 8.96 27.47
C ALA A 33 1.91 8.16 28.20
N SER A 34 1.97 8.23 29.53
CA SER A 34 3.02 7.65 30.38
C SER A 34 3.10 6.10 30.41
N GLY A 35 2.23 5.40 29.67
CA GLY A 35 2.15 3.93 29.68
C GLY A 35 2.91 3.19 28.58
N LEU A 36 3.66 3.88 27.72
CA LEU A 36 4.37 3.23 26.61
C LEU A 36 5.84 2.99 26.95
N SER A 37 6.07 1.91 27.68
CA SER A 37 7.43 1.41 27.93
C SER A 37 8.02 0.81 26.65
N PRO A 38 9.35 0.75 26.48
CA PRO A 38 9.99 0.02 25.37
C PRO A 38 9.47 -1.41 25.20
N SER A 39 9.18 -2.10 26.31
CA SER A 39 8.60 -3.45 26.30
C SER A 39 7.19 -3.48 25.70
N THR A 40 6.37 -2.46 25.95
CA THR A 40 5.04 -2.34 25.33
C THR A 40 5.14 -2.15 23.83
N ILE A 41 6.09 -1.33 23.36
CA ILE A 41 6.34 -1.10 21.92
C ILE A 41 6.81 -2.38 21.27
N CYS A 42 7.78 -3.09 21.86
CA CYS A 42 8.25 -4.38 21.34
C CYS A 42 7.12 -5.42 21.25
N ARG A 43 6.25 -5.49 22.27
CA ARG A 43 5.09 -6.39 22.26
C ARG A 43 4.12 -6.05 21.13
N LEU A 44 3.82 -4.77 20.91
CA LEU A 44 2.95 -4.32 19.81
C LEU A 44 3.58 -4.60 18.44
N THR A 45 4.87 -4.34 18.26
CA THR A 45 5.60 -4.64 17.03
C THR A 45 5.54 -6.14 16.71
N ASN A 46 5.76 -6.99 17.72
CA ASN A 46 5.66 -8.45 17.54
C ASN A 46 4.23 -8.89 17.18
N ALA A 47 3.22 -8.29 17.80
CA ALA A 47 1.82 -8.57 17.46
C ALA A 47 1.52 -8.20 16.00
N TRP A 48 1.92 -7.02 15.54
CA TRP A 48 1.76 -6.59 14.15
C TRP A 48 2.53 -7.47 13.16
N SER A 49 3.75 -7.88 13.51
CA SER A 49 4.51 -8.83 12.69
C SER A 49 3.76 -10.15 12.53
N THR A 50 3.15 -10.65 13.62
CA THR A 50 2.35 -11.88 13.59
C THR A 50 1.10 -11.70 12.73
N GLU A 51 0.37 -10.59 12.88
CA GLU A 51 -0.81 -10.25 12.06
C GLU A 51 -0.44 -10.14 10.58
N TYR A 52 0.68 -9.50 10.27
CA TYR A 52 1.19 -9.38 8.91
C TYR A 52 1.55 -10.73 8.30
N GLU A 53 2.21 -11.61 9.06
CA GLU A 53 2.51 -12.97 8.60
C GLU A 53 1.24 -13.81 8.35
N GLN A 54 0.20 -13.63 9.17
CA GLN A 54 -1.10 -14.25 8.94
C GLN A 54 -1.78 -13.71 7.67
N PHE A 55 -1.75 -12.39 7.50
CA PHE A 55 -2.26 -11.73 6.31
C PHE A 55 -1.57 -12.23 5.03
N ARG A 56 -0.24 -12.36 5.03
CA ARG A 56 0.53 -12.89 3.89
C ARG A 56 0.20 -14.33 3.54
N LYS A 57 -0.25 -15.13 4.51
CA LYS A 57 -0.61 -16.54 4.32
C LYS A 57 -2.10 -16.77 4.07
N GLN A 58 -2.90 -15.70 4.01
CA GLN A 58 -4.33 -15.81 3.78
C GLN A 58 -4.64 -16.57 2.49
N ASP A 59 -5.46 -17.59 2.58
CA ASP A 59 -5.97 -18.33 1.43
C ASP A 59 -6.95 -17.47 0.62
N LEU A 60 -6.75 -17.43 -0.70
CA LEU A 60 -7.55 -16.64 -1.64
C LEU A 60 -8.34 -17.51 -2.62
N LEU A 61 -8.36 -18.85 -2.44
CA LEU A 61 -8.96 -19.80 -3.36
C LEU A 61 -10.46 -19.54 -3.58
N GLU A 62 -11.18 -19.26 -2.48
CA GLU A 62 -12.63 -18.98 -2.51
C GLU A 62 -12.96 -17.51 -2.83
N LYS A 63 -11.93 -16.65 -2.92
CA LYS A 63 -12.10 -15.22 -3.22
C LYS A 63 -12.12 -15.01 -4.73
N ARG A 64 -13.15 -14.31 -5.22
CA ARG A 64 -13.25 -13.92 -6.62
C ARG A 64 -13.18 -12.41 -6.76
N TYR A 65 -12.00 -11.90 -7.01
CA TYR A 65 -11.83 -10.47 -7.28
C TYR A 65 -12.17 -10.15 -8.73
N VAL A 66 -13.14 -9.24 -8.93
CA VAL A 66 -13.54 -8.79 -10.26
C VAL A 66 -12.48 -7.88 -10.85
N TYR A 67 -11.95 -6.97 -10.03
CA TYR A 67 -10.82 -6.14 -10.40
C TYR A 67 -9.89 -5.87 -9.23
N VAL A 68 -8.67 -5.50 -9.56
CA VAL A 68 -7.66 -5.10 -8.58
C VAL A 68 -7.15 -3.70 -8.88
N TRP A 69 -6.81 -2.95 -7.83
CA TRP A 69 -5.97 -1.75 -7.91
C TRP A 69 -4.58 -2.07 -7.40
N ALA A 70 -3.57 -1.64 -8.16
CA ALA A 70 -2.19 -1.73 -7.76
C ALA A 70 -1.54 -0.34 -7.77
N ASP A 71 -0.76 -0.07 -6.73
CA ASP A 71 -0.03 1.19 -6.56
C ASP A 71 1.28 0.95 -5.82
N GLY A 72 2.31 1.72 -6.18
CA GLY A 72 3.58 1.78 -5.47
C GLY A 72 3.62 3.02 -4.58
N VAL A 73 3.65 2.81 -3.27
CA VAL A 73 3.74 3.90 -2.30
C VAL A 73 5.20 4.13 -1.93
N HIS A 74 5.73 5.29 -2.28
CA HIS A 74 7.11 5.66 -1.97
C HIS A 74 7.21 6.39 -0.63
N PHE A 75 8.03 5.88 0.27
CA PHE A 75 8.33 6.50 1.56
C PHE A 75 9.68 7.21 1.49
N ASN A 76 9.72 8.49 1.89
CA ASN A 76 10.98 9.19 2.12
C ASN A 76 11.49 8.85 3.52
N ILE A 77 12.48 7.97 3.61
CA ILE A 77 13.16 7.67 4.87
C ILE A 77 14.32 8.64 5.02
N ARG A 78 14.37 9.36 6.16
CA ARG A 78 15.30 10.47 6.39
C ARG A 78 16.80 10.10 6.44
N LEU A 79 17.14 8.82 6.47
CA LEU A 79 18.52 8.36 6.75
C LEU A 79 19.14 7.54 5.61
N GLU A 80 18.41 7.25 4.53
CA GLU A 80 18.95 6.48 3.41
C GLU A 80 18.59 7.18 2.09
N ASP A 81 19.56 7.24 1.18
CA ASP A 81 19.37 7.77 -0.19
C ASP A 81 18.41 6.89 -1.02
N ASP A 82 18.07 5.69 -0.54
CA ASP A 82 17.17 4.76 -1.18
C ASP A 82 15.72 4.98 -0.74
N ARG A 83 14.86 5.28 -1.72
CA ARG A 83 13.41 5.36 -1.53
C ARG A 83 12.86 3.95 -1.39
N LEU A 84 12.45 3.56 -0.20
CA LEU A 84 11.64 2.35 -0.04
C LEU A 84 10.30 2.54 -0.73
N CYS A 85 9.93 1.55 -1.53
CA CYS A 85 8.63 1.47 -2.20
C CYS A 85 7.86 0.31 -1.60
N THR A 86 6.62 0.56 -1.18
CA THR A 86 5.71 -0.52 -0.77
C THR A 86 4.71 -0.74 -1.88
N LEU A 87 4.66 -1.97 -2.39
CA LEU A 87 3.71 -2.40 -3.41
C LEU A 87 2.41 -2.81 -2.74
N VAL A 88 1.32 -2.17 -3.12
CA VAL A 88 -0.01 -2.37 -2.52
C VAL A 88 -0.98 -2.86 -3.58
N ILE A 89 -1.74 -3.92 -3.27
CA ILE A 89 -2.84 -4.38 -4.11
C ILE A 89 -4.13 -4.46 -3.29
N ILE A 90 -5.17 -3.83 -3.82
CA ILE A 90 -6.55 -3.89 -3.29
C ILE A 90 -7.40 -4.67 -4.30
N GLY A 91 -8.05 -5.73 -3.84
CA GLY A 91 -9.01 -6.50 -4.60
C GLY A 91 -10.44 -6.03 -4.35
N VAL A 92 -11.30 -6.16 -5.36
CA VAL A 92 -12.72 -5.83 -5.26
C VAL A 92 -13.56 -7.03 -5.63
N LEU A 93 -14.40 -7.45 -4.69
CA LEU A 93 -15.34 -8.55 -4.83
C LEU A 93 -16.55 -8.15 -5.70
N PRO A 94 -17.37 -9.12 -6.19
CA PRO A 94 -18.54 -8.83 -7.02
C PRO A 94 -19.60 -7.92 -6.36
N ASP A 95 -19.67 -7.94 -5.03
CA ASP A 95 -20.58 -7.08 -4.25
C ASP A 95 -20.04 -5.64 -4.05
N GLY A 96 -18.83 -5.33 -4.56
CA GLY A 96 -18.16 -4.06 -4.41
C GLY A 96 -17.30 -3.94 -3.15
N THR A 97 -17.24 -4.95 -2.30
CA THR A 97 -16.37 -4.98 -1.13
C THR A 97 -14.91 -4.90 -1.55
N LYS A 98 -14.16 -4.05 -0.88
CA LYS A 98 -12.73 -3.83 -1.11
C LYS A 98 -11.93 -4.49 -0.02
N GLU A 99 -10.96 -5.29 -0.41
CA GLU A 99 -10.04 -5.97 0.51
C GLU A 99 -8.60 -5.64 0.15
N LEU A 100 -7.78 -5.35 1.14
CA LEU A 100 -6.33 -5.30 0.98
C LEU A 100 -5.86 -6.75 0.80
N ILE A 101 -5.13 -7.06 -0.27
CA ILE A 101 -4.72 -8.43 -0.58
C ILE A 101 -3.20 -8.61 -0.67
N ALA A 102 -2.46 -7.53 -0.92
CA ALA A 102 -1.02 -7.53 -0.83
C ALA A 102 -0.49 -6.19 -0.32
N VAL A 103 0.53 -6.28 0.54
CA VAL A 103 1.41 -5.18 0.96
C VAL A 103 2.80 -5.77 1.05
N GLU A 104 3.67 -5.41 0.12
CA GLU A 104 5.01 -5.98 0.05
C GLU A 104 6.05 -4.88 -0.10
N ASP A 105 7.17 -5.03 0.58
CA ASP A 105 8.29 -4.13 0.40
C ASP A 105 8.94 -4.39 -0.95
N GLY A 106 9.03 -3.35 -1.78
CA GLY A 106 9.72 -3.38 -3.05
C GLY A 106 10.91 -2.44 -3.02
N TYR A 107 12.08 -2.91 -3.43
CA TYR A 107 13.24 -2.04 -3.61
C TYR A 107 12.96 -0.96 -4.66
N ARG A 108 12.15 -1.29 -5.68
CA ARG A 108 11.61 -0.38 -6.72
C ARG A 108 10.30 -0.97 -7.28
N GLU A 109 9.51 -0.15 -7.96
CA GLU A 109 8.41 -0.62 -8.82
C GLU A 109 8.94 -1.31 -10.09
N SER A 110 9.76 -2.35 -9.90
CA SER A 110 10.30 -3.12 -11.02
C SER A 110 9.31 -4.20 -11.48
N THR A 111 9.52 -4.71 -12.68
CA THR A 111 8.75 -5.85 -13.19
C THR A 111 8.90 -7.07 -12.28
N GLU A 112 10.13 -7.33 -11.82
CA GLU A 112 10.45 -8.47 -10.96
C GLU A 112 9.72 -8.39 -9.63
N SER A 113 9.69 -7.21 -9.00
CA SER A 113 8.97 -6.99 -7.74
C SER A 113 7.48 -7.25 -7.90
N TRP A 114 6.86 -6.74 -8.97
CA TRP A 114 5.45 -6.98 -9.26
C TRP A 114 5.17 -8.44 -9.62
N VAL A 115 6.02 -9.09 -10.40
CA VAL A 115 5.90 -10.53 -10.72
C VAL A 115 5.94 -11.36 -9.43
N PHE A 116 6.84 -11.04 -8.50
CA PHE A 116 6.90 -11.72 -7.20
C PHE A 116 5.57 -11.61 -6.46
N VAL A 117 5.02 -10.41 -6.31
CA VAL A 117 3.75 -10.17 -5.63
C VAL A 117 2.59 -10.91 -6.33
N LEU A 118 2.47 -10.80 -7.65
CA LEU A 118 1.37 -11.45 -8.38
C LEU A 118 1.47 -12.98 -8.36
N ARG A 119 2.67 -13.54 -8.40
CA ARG A 119 2.88 -14.99 -8.27
C ARG A 119 2.55 -15.50 -6.87
N ASP A 120 2.86 -14.73 -5.83
CA ASP A 120 2.45 -15.05 -4.45
C ASP A 120 0.92 -15.11 -4.35
N LEU A 121 0.21 -14.09 -4.85
CA LEU A 121 -1.25 -14.09 -4.87
C LEU A 121 -1.82 -15.30 -5.63
N LYS A 122 -1.24 -15.64 -6.77
CA LYS A 122 -1.62 -16.82 -7.55
C LYS A 122 -1.35 -18.12 -6.77
N HIS A 123 -0.22 -18.21 -6.09
CA HIS A 123 0.13 -19.37 -5.24
C HIS A 123 -0.85 -19.52 -4.06
N ARG A 124 -1.32 -18.43 -3.49
CA ARG A 124 -2.36 -18.40 -2.45
C ARG A 124 -3.78 -18.68 -3.00
N GLY A 125 -3.89 -19.08 -4.25
CA GLY A 125 -5.15 -19.51 -4.88
C GLY A 125 -5.93 -18.42 -5.60
N MET A 126 -5.43 -17.18 -5.67
CA MET A 126 -6.12 -16.10 -6.36
C MET A 126 -6.28 -16.40 -7.84
N LYS A 127 -7.52 -16.34 -8.32
CA LYS A 127 -7.84 -16.43 -9.76
C LYS A 127 -7.56 -15.08 -10.45
N PRO A 128 -7.24 -15.08 -11.76
CA PRO A 128 -7.04 -13.86 -12.51
C PRO A 128 -8.23 -12.91 -12.36
N PRO A 129 -8.01 -11.64 -12.00
CA PRO A 129 -9.08 -10.65 -12.02
C PRO A 129 -9.45 -10.29 -13.46
N LEU A 130 -10.68 -9.83 -13.69
CA LEU A 130 -11.11 -9.40 -15.03
C LEU A 130 -10.34 -8.14 -15.47
N VAL A 131 -10.06 -7.23 -14.53
CA VAL A 131 -9.38 -5.96 -14.79
C VAL A 131 -8.33 -5.70 -13.73
N ALA A 132 -7.15 -5.27 -14.15
CA ALA A 132 -6.13 -4.69 -13.28
C ALA A 132 -6.05 -3.17 -13.54
N VAL A 133 -6.13 -2.39 -12.46
CA VAL A 133 -6.07 -0.91 -12.51
C VAL A 133 -4.76 -0.46 -11.88
N GLY A 134 -3.96 0.31 -12.61
CA GLY A 134 -2.68 0.84 -12.12
C GLY A 134 -2.38 2.22 -12.71
N ASP A 135 -1.32 2.86 -12.22
CA ASP A 135 -0.91 4.20 -12.64
C ASP A 135 -0.33 4.27 -14.06
N GLY A 136 -0.03 3.12 -14.65
CA GLY A 136 0.60 2.95 -15.96
C GLY A 136 2.12 2.73 -15.88
N ALA A 137 2.65 2.37 -14.71
CA ALA A 137 4.03 1.92 -14.58
C ALA A 137 4.27 0.65 -15.43
N LEU A 138 5.31 0.68 -16.26
CA LEU A 138 5.58 -0.40 -17.22
C LEU A 138 5.85 -1.74 -16.54
N GLY A 139 6.47 -1.71 -15.34
CA GLY A 139 6.78 -2.91 -14.57
C GLY A 139 5.54 -3.68 -14.15
N PHE A 140 4.50 -3.00 -13.65
CA PHE A 140 3.24 -3.64 -13.26
C PHE A 140 2.54 -4.31 -14.45
N TRP A 141 2.44 -3.63 -15.58
CA TRP A 141 1.77 -4.19 -16.76
C TRP A 141 2.53 -5.39 -17.35
N ALA A 142 3.86 -5.34 -17.35
CA ALA A 142 4.67 -6.48 -17.78
C ALA A 142 4.42 -7.69 -16.86
N ALA A 143 4.33 -7.48 -15.55
CA ALA A 143 4.03 -8.52 -14.58
C ALA A 143 2.62 -9.09 -14.74
N VAL A 144 1.61 -8.24 -14.98
CA VAL A 144 0.22 -8.70 -15.23
C VAL A 144 0.17 -9.60 -16.47
N ARG A 145 0.81 -9.21 -17.57
CA ARG A 145 0.87 -10.02 -18.79
C ARG A 145 1.58 -11.36 -18.60
N ASP A 146 2.60 -11.40 -17.75
CA ASP A 146 3.33 -12.64 -17.44
C ASP A 146 2.50 -13.60 -16.57
N VAL A 147 1.84 -13.09 -15.53
CA VAL A 147 1.18 -13.93 -14.51
C VAL A 147 -0.28 -14.22 -14.85
N TRP A 148 -0.99 -13.24 -15.41
CA TRP A 148 -2.42 -13.27 -15.76
C TRP A 148 -2.68 -12.65 -17.13
N PRO A 149 -2.27 -13.30 -18.23
CA PRO A 149 -2.36 -12.75 -19.60
C PRO A 149 -3.79 -12.42 -20.06
N GLU A 150 -4.81 -13.05 -19.45
CA GLU A 150 -6.22 -12.79 -19.73
C GLU A 150 -6.78 -11.54 -19.02
N THR A 151 -6.08 -10.98 -18.04
CA THR A 151 -6.51 -9.81 -17.29
C THR A 151 -6.40 -8.55 -18.13
N ARG A 152 -7.47 -7.77 -18.22
CA ARG A 152 -7.47 -6.49 -18.96
C ARG A 152 -6.76 -5.41 -18.19
N GLU A 153 -5.92 -4.64 -18.86
CA GLU A 153 -5.23 -3.49 -18.29
C GLU A 153 -6.10 -2.23 -18.34
N GLN A 154 -6.22 -1.53 -17.22
CA GLN A 154 -6.92 -0.26 -17.13
C GLN A 154 -6.04 0.77 -16.42
N ARG A 155 -5.71 1.86 -17.09
CA ARG A 155 -5.01 2.98 -16.43
C ARG A 155 -5.90 3.67 -15.42
N CYS A 156 -5.37 3.89 -14.22
CA CYS A 156 -6.05 4.61 -13.15
C CYS A 156 -6.40 6.04 -13.62
N TRP A 157 -7.69 6.35 -13.57
CA TRP A 157 -8.20 7.67 -13.98
C TRP A 157 -7.66 8.80 -13.10
N VAL A 158 -7.54 8.55 -11.80
CA VAL A 158 -7.03 9.54 -10.84
C VAL A 158 -5.59 9.93 -11.18
N HIS A 159 -4.70 8.95 -11.39
CA HIS A 159 -3.31 9.21 -11.79
C HIS A 159 -3.22 9.88 -13.17
N ARG A 160 -4.07 9.47 -14.11
CA ARG A 160 -4.12 10.11 -15.43
C ARG A 160 -4.55 11.57 -15.33
N LEU A 161 -5.58 11.85 -14.52
CA LEU A 161 -6.04 13.20 -14.28
C LEU A 161 -4.97 14.06 -13.60
N ALA A 162 -4.32 13.53 -12.55
CA ALA A 162 -3.22 14.21 -11.88
C ALA A 162 -2.12 14.60 -12.86
N ARG A 163 -1.67 13.67 -13.70
CA ARG A 163 -0.63 13.93 -14.73
C ARG A 163 -1.06 15.01 -15.75
N VAL A 164 -2.34 15.08 -16.10
CA VAL A 164 -2.86 16.15 -16.97
C VAL A 164 -2.83 17.50 -16.24
N LEU A 165 -3.29 17.52 -14.98
CA LEU A 165 -3.31 18.75 -14.19
C LEU A 165 -1.89 19.28 -13.92
N ASP A 166 -0.91 18.42 -13.68
CA ASP A 166 0.49 18.81 -13.44
C ASP A 166 1.14 19.49 -14.66
N LYS A 167 0.63 19.26 -15.87
CA LYS A 167 1.07 19.94 -17.09
C LYS A 167 0.43 21.32 -17.27
N LEU A 168 -0.57 21.66 -16.47
CA LEU A 168 -1.27 22.94 -16.55
C LEU A 168 -0.78 23.92 -15.51
N PRO A 169 -0.71 25.24 -15.83
CA PRO A 169 -0.48 26.28 -14.83
C PRO A 169 -1.49 26.17 -13.69
N LYS A 170 -1.04 26.39 -12.44
CA LYS A 170 -1.89 26.24 -11.23
C LYS A 170 -3.24 26.95 -11.34
N ARG A 171 -3.30 28.16 -11.94
CA ARG A 171 -4.54 28.92 -12.15
C ARG A 171 -5.58 28.21 -13.02
N LEU A 172 -5.17 27.28 -13.88
CA LEU A 172 -6.08 26.57 -14.79
C LEU A 172 -6.49 25.19 -14.24
N GLN A 173 -5.78 24.64 -13.27
CA GLN A 173 -5.99 23.28 -12.76
C GLN A 173 -7.40 23.09 -12.20
N ALA A 174 -7.91 24.05 -11.40
CA ALA A 174 -9.25 23.96 -10.81
C ALA A 174 -10.35 23.95 -11.89
N LYS A 175 -10.20 24.75 -12.96
CA LYS A 175 -11.14 24.79 -14.08
C LYS A 175 -11.08 23.48 -14.87
N ALA A 176 -9.89 23.00 -15.19
CA ALA A 176 -9.68 21.74 -15.90
C ALA A 176 -10.21 20.54 -15.11
N LYS A 177 -9.96 20.48 -13.79
CA LYS A 177 -10.47 19.42 -12.92
C LYS A 177 -12.00 19.34 -12.99
N ARG A 178 -12.72 20.48 -12.91
CA ARG A 178 -14.17 20.51 -13.03
C ARG A 178 -14.73 20.10 -14.39
N ALA A 179 -13.97 20.31 -15.45
CA ALA A 179 -14.38 19.94 -16.81
C ALA A 179 -14.14 18.46 -17.12
N LEU A 180 -13.27 17.78 -16.34
CA LEU A 180 -12.89 16.37 -16.52
C LEU A 180 -13.64 15.43 -15.56
N HIS A 181 -14.37 15.96 -14.59
CA HIS A 181 -15.31 15.26 -13.70
C HIS A 181 -16.74 15.37 -14.22
#